data_06436990b4f59e3d4056350724a22045
#
_entry.id   06436990b4f59e3d4056350724a22045
#
_cell.length_a   1.000
_cell.length_b   1.000
_cell.length_c   1.000
_cell.angle_alpha   90.00
_cell.angle_beta   90.00
_cell.angle_gamma   90.00
#
_symmetry.space_group_name_H-M   'P 1'
#
loop_
_entity.id
_entity.type
_entity.pdbx_description
1 polymer ?
#
loop_
_entity_poly.entity_id
_entity_poly.type
_entity_poly.pdbx_seq_one_letter_code
_entity_poly.pdbx_strand_id
1 'polypeptide(L)'
;TNTGKTYLAFEKLFSYSSGIFGFPLRLLARENYDKAVKKIGINNVALITGEEKIVPKEAKYFFCTVESMPTQKSVDCVVIDEVQLSCDYERGHIFTDRILNLRGIHETILLGSLTIKNILTKLFPNIKIKYQERFSNLSFTSSQNISKLKPRSAIIAFNINKVYEIAENIRTHKGGAAVVLGSLSPRTRNAQVDIYENKKVDYLVATDAIGMGLNLNINHVCFTALEKFDGRYNRNLNPSEIGQIAGRAGRFQNNGTFSYTKEAGFLDPITIKSIENHNYD
;
A
#
# COMPACT_ATOMS: atom_id res chain seq x y z
N THR A 1 -1.19 -4.91 -6.79
CA THR A 1 0.14 -4.43 -6.38
C THR A 1 1.15 -4.63 -7.50
N ASN A 2 2.24 -3.84 -7.52
CA ASN A 2 3.31 -3.90 -8.54
C ASN A 2 2.82 -3.77 -9.99
N THR A 3 1.83 -2.92 -10.24
CA THR A 3 1.25 -2.67 -11.58
C THR A 3 1.65 -1.32 -12.15
N GLY A 4 2.37 -0.48 -11.41
CA GLY A 4 2.73 0.88 -11.84
C GLY A 4 1.57 1.88 -11.87
N LYS A 5 0.38 1.56 -11.39
CA LYS A 5 -0.82 2.44 -11.41
C LYS A 5 -0.53 3.83 -10.86
N THR A 6 0.03 3.90 -9.65
CA THR A 6 0.32 5.17 -8.98
C THR A 6 1.30 6.02 -9.77
N TYR A 7 2.33 5.39 -10.39
CA TYR A 7 3.27 6.08 -11.26
C TYR A 7 2.60 6.63 -12.52
N LEU A 8 1.78 5.83 -13.20
CA LEU A 8 1.04 6.28 -14.39
C LEU A 8 0.09 7.43 -14.07
N ALA A 9 -0.60 7.37 -12.94
CA ALA A 9 -1.48 8.44 -12.50
C ALA A 9 -0.70 9.71 -12.09
N PHE A 10 0.49 9.55 -11.49
CA PHE A 10 1.40 10.64 -11.18
C PHE A 10 1.84 11.36 -12.46
N GLU A 11 2.30 10.65 -13.50
CA GLU A 11 2.66 11.25 -14.77
C GLU A 11 1.45 11.90 -15.46
N LYS A 12 0.29 11.24 -15.41
CA LYS A 12 -0.95 11.76 -15.99
C LYS A 12 -1.41 13.06 -15.30
N LEU A 13 -1.26 13.18 -13.98
CA LEU A 13 -1.58 14.39 -13.23
C LEU A 13 -0.84 15.61 -13.79
N PHE A 14 0.45 15.45 -14.13
CA PHE A 14 1.27 16.53 -14.67
C PHE A 14 1.00 16.87 -16.15
N SER A 15 0.14 16.12 -16.84
CA SER A 15 -0.35 16.50 -18.15
C SER A 15 -1.44 17.58 -18.09
N TYR A 16 -1.90 17.95 -16.91
CA TYR A 16 -2.86 19.01 -16.61
C TYR A 16 -2.16 20.18 -15.93
N SER A 17 -2.78 21.37 -15.97
CA SER A 17 -2.20 22.60 -15.39
C SER A 17 -2.30 22.65 -13.86
N SER A 18 -3.21 21.87 -13.28
CA SER A 18 -3.42 21.78 -11.83
C SER A 18 -3.98 20.41 -11.44
N GLY A 19 -3.72 19.99 -10.19
CA GLY A 19 -4.24 18.70 -9.75
C GLY A 19 -4.18 18.44 -8.25
N ILE A 20 -4.96 17.47 -7.81
CA ILE A 20 -4.97 16.94 -6.45
C ILE A 20 -4.74 15.44 -6.52
N PHE A 21 -3.82 14.91 -5.72
CA PHE A 21 -3.60 13.48 -5.56
C PHE A 21 -3.78 13.06 -4.11
N GLY A 22 -4.81 12.27 -3.85
CA GLY A 22 -5.13 11.70 -2.54
C GLY A 22 -4.53 10.30 -2.36
N PHE A 23 -3.79 10.12 -1.29
CA PHE A 23 -3.13 8.87 -0.93
C PHE A 23 -3.73 8.25 0.34
N PRO A 24 -3.71 6.93 0.49
CA PRO A 24 -4.22 6.27 1.69
C PRO A 24 -3.35 6.49 2.94
N LEU A 25 -2.08 6.86 2.75
CA LEU A 25 -1.09 7.03 3.82
C LEU A 25 -0.30 8.33 3.68
N ARG A 26 0.02 8.95 4.82
CA ARG A 26 0.86 10.15 4.91
C ARG A 26 2.22 9.95 4.23
N LEU A 27 2.84 8.79 4.45
CA LEU A 27 4.14 8.46 3.86
C LEU A 27 4.10 8.48 2.33
N LEU A 28 3.05 7.93 1.72
CA LEU A 28 2.88 7.97 0.26
C LEU A 28 2.66 9.38 -0.27
N ALA A 29 1.85 10.17 0.45
CA ALA A 29 1.65 11.58 0.11
C ALA A 29 2.99 12.32 0.14
N ARG A 30 3.79 12.12 1.19
CA ARG A 30 5.11 12.74 1.35
C ARG A 30 6.11 12.28 0.29
N GLU A 31 6.23 10.98 0.04
CA GLU A 31 7.13 10.43 -0.98
C GLU A 31 6.82 10.98 -2.38
N ASN A 32 5.54 11.05 -2.75
CA ASN A 32 5.14 11.58 -4.05
C ASN A 32 5.24 13.11 -4.11
N TYR A 33 5.01 13.83 -3.01
CA TYR A 33 5.31 15.25 -2.90
C TYR A 33 6.80 15.51 -3.16
N ASP A 34 7.72 14.78 -2.51
CA ASP A 34 9.17 14.96 -2.70
C ASP A 34 9.60 14.66 -4.15
N LYS A 35 8.98 13.67 -4.81
CA LYS A 35 9.17 13.41 -6.25
C LYS A 35 8.67 14.57 -7.11
N ALA A 36 7.50 15.12 -6.78
CA ALA A 36 6.91 16.24 -7.48
C ALA A 36 7.76 17.53 -7.33
N VAL A 37 8.25 17.80 -6.12
CA VAL A 37 9.16 18.92 -5.86
C VAL A 37 10.42 18.83 -6.72
N LYS A 38 11.01 17.63 -6.83
CA LYS A 38 12.17 17.41 -7.72
C LYS A 38 11.86 17.62 -9.19
N LYS A 39 10.61 17.36 -9.61
CA LYS A 39 10.19 17.46 -11.02
C LYS A 39 9.84 18.88 -11.44
N ILE A 40 9.12 19.63 -10.61
CA ILE A 40 8.53 20.94 -10.98
C ILE A 40 8.82 22.09 -10.00
N GLY A 41 9.63 21.85 -8.96
CA GLY A 41 10.01 22.85 -7.96
C GLY A 41 9.02 23.00 -6.80
N ILE A 42 9.54 23.41 -5.64
CA ILE A 42 8.81 23.46 -4.36
C ILE A 42 7.63 24.45 -4.37
N ASN A 43 7.71 25.54 -5.11
CA ASN A 43 6.67 26.57 -5.14
C ASN A 43 5.39 26.12 -5.84
N ASN A 44 5.46 25.10 -6.69
CA ASN A 44 4.32 24.59 -7.46
C ASN A 44 3.57 23.45 -6.76
N VAL A 45 4.11 22.91 -5.67
CA VAL A 45 3.62 21.69 -5.05
C VAL A 45 3.25 21.93 -3.59
N ALA A 46 2.09 21.46 -3.18
CA ALA A 46 1.63 21.46 -1.79
C ALA A 46 1.58 20.04 -1.23
N LEU A 47 1.87 19.92 0.06
CA LEU A 47 1.65 18.73 0.87
C LEU A 47 0.62 19.04 1.95
N ILE A 48 -0.45 18.24 2.04
CA ILE A 48 -1.48 18.38 3.07
C ILE A 48 -1.79 17.01 3.67
N THR A 49 -1.38 16.83 4.92
CA THR A 49 -1.68 15.63 5.70
C THR A 49 -2.18 16.04 7.09
N GLY A 50 -2.61 15.09 7.91
CA GLY A 50 -3.01 15.39 9.29
C GLY A 50 -1.89 15.93 10.18
N GLU A 51 -0.62 15.77 9.79
CA GLU A 51 0.55 16.21 10.59
C GLU A 51 1.38 17.30 9.91
N GLU A 52 1.36 17.35 8.57
CA GLU A 52 2.18 18.28 7.79
C GLU A 52 1.31 19.09 6.84
N LYS A 53 1.52 20.39 6.81
CA LYS A 53 0.85 21.29 5.88
C LYS A 53 1.87 22.25 5.27
N ILE A 54 2.26 22.00 4.03
CA ILE A 54 3.17 22.84 3.23
C ILE A 54 2.36 23.31 2.02
N VAL A 55 1.96 24.58 2.00
CA VAL A 55 1.09 25.13 0.94
C VAL A 55 1.67 26.45 0.44
N PRO A 56 2.57 26.41 -0.55
CA PRO A 56 3.03 27.61 -1.22
C PRO A 56 1.85 28.38 -1.88
N LYS A 57 1.96 29.71 -1.96
CA LYS A 57 0.90 30.54 -2.57
C LYS A 57 0.60 30.17 -4.03
N GLU A 58 1.62 29.78 -4.77
CA GLU A 58 1.56 29.44 -6.19
C GLU A 58 1.30 27.95 -6.45
N ALA A 59 1.07 27.15 -5.40
CA ALA A 59 0.89 25.72 -5.55
C ALA A 59 -0.29 25.38 -6.45
N LYS A 60 0.01 24.62 -7.50
CA LYS A 60 -0.96 24.10 -8.48
C LYS A 60 -1.27 22.62 -8.27
N TYR A 61 -0.34 21.87 -7.67
CA TYR A 61 -0.48 20.44 -7.44
C TYR A 61 -0.45 20.14 -5.95
N PHE A 62 -1.45 19.37 -5.49
CA PHE A 62 -1.69 19.08 -4.07
C PHE A 62 -1.56 17.59 -3.81
N PHE A 63 -0.56 17.19 -3.04
CA PHE A 63 -0.34 15.83 -2.59
C PHE A 63 -0.87 15.70 -1.18
N CYS A 64 -1.89 14.85 -0.97
CA CYS A 64 -2.65 14.85 0.27
C CYS A 64 -2.88 13.41 0.75
N THR A 65 -3.12 13.24 2.05
CA THR A 65 -3.92 12.06 2.44
C THR A 65 -5.36 12.27 1.97
N VAL A 66 -6.10 11.18 1.71
CA VAL A 66 -7.50 11.27 1.23
C VAL A 66 -8.36 12.09 2.20
N GLU A 67 -8.13 11.98 3.50
CA GLU A 67 -8.81 12.75 4.54
C GLU A 67 -8.56 14.26 4.41
N SER A 68 -7.36 14.64 4.00
CA SER A 68 -6.91 16.04 3.96
C SER A 68 -7.02 16.68 2.57
N MET A 69 -7.66 16.01 1.61
CA MET A 69 -7.88 16.56 0.27
C MET A 69 -8.71 17.84 0.34
N PRO A 70 -8.28 18.95 -0.30
CA PRO A 70 -9.02 20.22 -0.33
C PRO A 70 -10.26 20.11 -1.23
N THR A 71 -11.41 19.87 -0.63
CA THR A 71 -12.69 19.64 -1.36
C THR A 71 -13.27 20.89 -2.02
N GLN A 72 -12.90 22.08 -1.54
CA GLN A 72 -13.37 23.35 -2.08
C GLN A 72 -12.52 23.90 -3.24
N LYS A 73 -11.43 23.20 -3.56
CA LYS A 73 -10.50 23.69 -4.58
C LYS A 73 -10.81 23.07 -5.94
N SER A 74 -11.10 23.93 -6.91
CA SER A 74 -11.26 23.50 -8.29
C SER A 74 -9.90 23.28 -8.94
N VAL A 75 -9.67 22.11 -9.53
CA VAL A 75 -8.44 21.72 -10.24
C VAL A 75 -8.78 20.90 -11.49
N ASP A 76 -7.87 20.88 -12.46
CA ASP A 76 -8.09 20.16 -13.72
C ASP A 76 -8.20 18.65 -13.55
N CYS A 77 -7.34 18.08 -12.70
CA CYS A 77 -7.28 16.62 -12.50
C CYS A 77 -7.33 16.27 -11.01
N VAL A 78 -8.13 15.27 -10.67
CA VAL A 78 -8.18 14.66 -9.33
C VAL A 78 -7.80 13.21 -9.43
N VAL A 79 -6.90 12.75 -8.56
CA VAL A 79 -6.52 11.34 -8.43
C VAL A 79 -6.78 10.88 -7.01
N ILE A 80 -7.42 9.73 -6.84
CA ILE A 80 -7.65 9.08 -5.54
C ILE A 80 -7.08 7.67 -5.60
N ASP A 81 -6.09 7.38 -4.75
CA ASP A 81 -5.46 6.06 -4.70
C ASP A 81 -6.13 5.13 -3.68
N GLU A 82 -6.07 3.82 -3.96
CA GLU A 82 -6.60 2.73 -3.14
C GLU A 82 -8.10 2.89 -2.79
N VAL A 83 -8.92 3.24 -3.80
CA VAL A 83 -10.36 3.52 -3.62
C VAL A 83 -11.17 2.37 -3.03
N GLN A 84 -10.68 1.12 -3.04
CA GLN A 84 -11.33 0.00 -2.34
C GLN A 84 -11.34 0.19 -0.81
N LEU A 85 -10.56 1.12 -0.24
CA LEU A 85 -10.64 1.51 1.16
C LEU A 85 -11.98 2.20 1.51
N SER A 86 -12.83 2.49 0.52
CA SER A 86 -14.23 2.85 0.79
C SER A 86 -15.00 1.77 1.56
N CYS A 87 -14.53 0.52 1.54
CA CYS A 87 -15.07 -0.60 2.33
C CYS A 87 -14.46 -0.71 3.74
N ASP A 88 -13.49 0.14 4.09
CA ASP A 88 -12.87 0.16 5.41
C ASP A 88 -13.86 0.65 6.48
N TYR A 89 -13.89 -0.03 7.64
CA TYR A 89 -14.87 0.28 8.69
C TYR A 89 -14.69 1.69 9.28
N GLU A 90 -13.46 2.12 9.49
CA GLU A 90 -13.17 3.41 10.13
C GLU A 90 -13.11 4.56 9.11
N ARG A 91 -12.42 4.34 7.98
CA ARG A 91 -12.06 5.39 7.01
C ARG A 91 -12.94 5.37 5.75
N GLY A 92 -13.73 4.31 5.56
CA GLY A 92 -14.47 4.09 4.32
C GLY A 92 -15.43 5.21 3.97
N HIS A 93 -16.05 5.84 4.96
CA HIS A 93 -16.97 6.98 4.76
C HIS A 93 -16.26 8.18 4.10
N ILE A 94 -14.99 8.44 4.44
CA ILE A 94 -14.20 9.53 3.86
C ILE A 94 -13.84 9.21 2.40
N PHE A 95 -13.37 7.99 2.12
CA PHE A 95 -13.10 7.56 0.74
C PHE A 95 -14.35 7.63 -0.12
N THR A 96 -15.48 7.17 0.41
CA THR A 96 -16.79 7.23 -0.27
C THR A 96 -17.16 8.67 -0.61
N ASP A 97 -17.03 9.59 0.33
CA ASP A 97 -17.31 11.01 0.09
C ASP A 97 -16.44 11.57 -1.04
N ARG A 98 -15.12 11.31 -1.02
CA ARG A 98 -14.21 11.79 -2.07
C ARG A 98 -14.51 11.17 -3.43
N ILE A 99 -14.83 9.87 -3.46
CA ILE A 99 -15.23 9.17 -4.69
C ILE A 99 -16.52 9.76 -5.27
N LEU A 100 -17.49 10.11 -4.45
CA LEU A 100 -18.78 10.63 -4.91
C LEU A 100 -18.75 12.11 -5.25
N ASN A 101 -18.04 12.93 -4.50
CA ASN A 101 -18.19 14.39 -4.52
C ASN A 101 -17.00 15.16 -5.08
N LEU A 102 -15.78 14.60 -5.07
CA LEU A 102 -14.60 15.34 -5.55
C LEU A 102 -14.32 15.03 -7.02
N ARG A 103 -14.28 16.07 -7.85
CA ARG A 103 -14.08 15.95 -9.30
C ARG A 103 -13.00 16.92 -9.79
N GLY A 104 -12.21 16.46 -10.76
CA GLY A 104 -11.42 17.32 -11.62
C GLY A 104 -12.28 17.92 -12.72
N ILE A 105 -11.95 19.12 -13.15
CA ILE A 105 -12.65 19.81 -14.26
C ILE A 105 -12.57 18.96 -15.53
N HIS A 106 -11.40 18.38 -15.80
CA HIS A 106 -11.15 17.62 -17.02
C HIS A 106 -11.12 16.11 -16.78
N GLU A 107 -10.51 15.65 -15.69
CA GLU A 107 -10.38 14.23 -15.42
C GLU A 107 -10.40 13.91 -13.92
N THR A 108 -11.05 12.81 -13.59
CA THR A 108 -10.98 12.18 -12.25
C THR A 108 -10.50 10.75 -12.41
N ILE A 109 -9.39 10.40 -11.77
CA ILE A 109 -8.74 9.10 -11.84
C ILE A 109 -8.92 8.38 -10.51
N LEU A 110 -9.50 7.20 -10.54
CA LEU A 110 -9.69 6.33 -9.38
C LEU A 110 -8.77 5.12 -9.52
N LEU A 111 -7.82 4.96 -8.59
CA LEU A 111 -6.90 3.83 -8.57
C LEU A 111 -7.36 2.84 -7.50
N GLY A 112 -7.47 1.57 -7.84
CA GLY A 112 -7.93 0.56 -6.88
C GLY A 112 -7.64 -0.86 -7.32
N SER A 113 -8.08 -1.82 -6.50
CA SER A 113 -8.14 -3.24 -6.84
C SER A 113 -9.38 -3.55 -7.67
N LEU A 114 -9.42 -4.72 -8.29
CA LEU A 114 -10.60 -5.18 -9.06
C LEU A 114 -11.85 -5.34 -8.20
N THR A 115 -11.70 -5.58 -6.92
CA THR A 115 -12.81 -5.79 -5.96
C THR A 115 -13.84 -4.66 -5.95
N ILE A 116 -13.43 -3.42 -6.23
CA ILE A 116 -14.35 -2.27 -6.28
C ILE A 116 -14.96 -2.01 -7.67
N LYS A 117 -14.52 -2.74 -8.70
CA LYS A 117 -14.95 -2.51 -10.09
C LYS A 117 -16.46 -2.48 -10.24
N ASN A 118 -17.15 -3.51 -9.73
CA ASN A 118 -18.61 -3.64 -9.87
C ASN A 118 -19.37 -2.49 -9.21
N ILE A 119 -18.87 -1.98 -8.09
CA ILE A 119 -19.46 -0.83 -7.39
C ILE A 119 -19.26 0.43 -8.23
N LEU A 120 -18.04 0.69 -8.70
CA LEU A 120 -17.73 1.89 -9.49
C LEU A 120 -18.50 1.92 -10.82
N THR A 121 -18.70 0.79 -11.49
CA THR A 121 -19.48 0.74 -12.73
C THR A 121 -20.97 1.01 -12.50
N LYS A 122 -21.51 0.61 -11.34
CA LYS A 122 -22.90 0.93 -10.96
C LYS A 122 -23.07 2.40 -10.60
N LEU A 123 -22.08 2.97 -9.88
CA LEU A 123 -22.12 4.40 -9.47
C LEU A 123 -21.86 5.34 -10.65
N PHE A 124 -21.01 4.94 -11.58
CA PHE A 124 -20.58 5.75 -12.72
C PHE A 124 -20.68 4.95 -14.01
N PRO A 125 -21.86 4.90 -14.65
CA PRO A 125 -22.08 4.08 -15.85
C PRO A 125 -21.12 4.38 -17.02
N ASN A 126 -20.63 5.62 -17.10
CA ASN A 126 -19.70 6.07 -18.15
C ASN A 126 -18.21 5.99 -17.76
N ILE A 127 -17.88 5.34 -16.63
CA ILE A 127 -16.48 5.21 -16.20
C ILE A 127 -15.68 4.38 -17.20
N LYS A 128 -14.50 4.89 -17.58
CA LYS A 128 -13.55 4.13 -18.41
C LYS A 128 -12.62 3.34 -17.51
N ILE A 129 -12.68 2.02 -17.57
CA ILE A 129 -11.84 1.14 -16.78
C ILE A 129 -10.62 0.72 -17.61
N LYS A 130 -9.43 0.97 -17.07
CA LYS A 130 -8.16 0.47 -17.60
C LYS A 130 -7.62 -0.58 -16.63
N TYR A 131 -7.38 -1.76 -17.12
CA TYR A 131 -6.76 -2.83 -16.36
C TYR A 131 -5.24 -2.81 -16.59
N GLN A 132 -4.48 -2.94 -15.52
CA GLN A 132 -3.03 -3.04 -15.58
C GLN A 132 -2.61 -4.33 -14.88
N GLU A 133 -2.03 -5.22 -15.63
CA GLU A 133 -1.49 -6.46 -15.09
C GLU A 133 -0.27 -6.20 -14.21
N ARG A 134 -0.01 -7.11 -13.31
CA ARG A 134 1.18 -7.11 -12.49
C ARG A 134 2.42 -7.37 -13.36
N PHE A 135 3.51 -6.65 -13.12
CA PHE A 135 4.75 -6.79 -13.91
C PHE A 135 5.53 -8.09 -13.62
N SER A 136 5.24 -8.78 -12.52
CA SER A 136 5.98 -9.97 -12.09
C SER A 136 5.04 -11.04 -11.54
N ASN A 137 5.44 -12.30 -11.62
CA ASN A 137 4.66 -13.40 -11.07
C ASN A 137 4.77 -13.42 -9.53
N LEU A 138 3.68 -13.85 -8.90
CA LEU A 138 3.64 -14.18 -7.47
C LEU A 138 3.34 -15.67 -7.36
N SER A 139 4.17 -16.41 -6.64
CA SER A 139 3.97 -17.84 -6.48
C SER A 139 4.08 -18.27 -5.01
N PHE A 140 3.25 -19.23 -4.65
CA PHE A 140 3.30 -19.85 -3.33
C PHE A 140 4.49 -20.82 -3.25
N THR A 141 5.14 -20.83 -2.09
CA THR A 141 6.10 -21.87 -1.73
C THR A 141 5.52 -22.72 -0.58
N SER A 142 6.13 -23.85 -0.26
CA SER A 142 5.69 -24.66 0.88
C SER A 142 5.78 -23.88 2.19
N SER A 143 5.06 -24.36 3.24
CA SER A 143 5.21 -23.80 4.58
C SER A 143 6.68 -23.81 5.02
N GLN A 144 7.12 -22.72 5.63
CA GLN A 144 8.54 -22.51 5.97
C GLN A 144 8.72 -22.17 7.44
N ASN A 145 9.87 -22.53 7.99
CA ASN A 145 10.31 -22.04 9.28
C ASN A 145 11.03 -20.69 9.10
N ILE A 146 10.83 -19.75 10.02
CA ILE A 146 11.48 -18.41 10.00
C ILE A 146 13.01 -18.54 9.91
N SER A 147 13.60 -19.55 10.55
CA SER A 147 15.05 -19.80 10.49
C SER A 147 15.58 -20.09 9.09
N LYS A 148 14.74 -20.61 8.19
CA LYS A 148 15.11 -20.98 6.81
C LYS A 148 14.83 -19.88 5.78
N LEU A 149 14.21 -18.78 6.19
CA LEU A 149 13.92 -17.67 5.28
C LEU A 149 15.22 -17.05 4.76
N LYS A 150 15.21 -16.74 3.46
CA LYS A 150 16.33 -16.09 2.78
C LYS A 150 16.35 -14.58 3.04
N PRO A 151 17.49 -13.90 2.83
CA PRO A 151 17.53 -12.43 2.81
C PRO A 151 16.46 -11.80 1.93
N ARG A 152 16.06 -10.57 2.26
CA ARG A 152 14.98 -9.81 1.61
C ARG A 152 13.61 -10.46 1.78
N SER A 153 13.40 -11.16 2.92
CA SER A 153 12.10 -11.67 3.34
C SER A 153 11.41 -10.70 4.30
N ALA A 154 10.08 -10.53 4.11
CA ALA A 154 9.19 -9.86 5.05
C ALA A 154 8.39 -10.91 5.82
N ILE A 155 8.41 -10.81 7.14
CA ILE A 155 7.69 -11.70 8.06
C ILE A 155 6.50 -10.93 8.62
N ILE A 156 5.30 -11.48 8.45
CA ILE A 156 4.04 -10.81 8.77
C ILE A 156 3.42 -11.42 10.02
N ALA A 157 3.15 -10.56 11.00
CA ALA A 157 2.40 -10.90 12.21
C ALA A 157 1.41 -9.77 12.52
N PHE A 158 0.26 -10.10 13.12
CA PHE A 158 -0.83 -9.15 13.36
C PHE A 158 -0.93 -8.70 14.83
N ASN A 159 -0.02 -9.17 15.66
CA ASN A 159 0.12 -8.76 17.06
C ASN A 159 1.46 -8.05 17.26
N ILE A 160 1.45 -6.88 17.87
CA ILE A 160 2.64 -6.03 18.09
C ILE A 160 3.70 -6.78 18.91
N ASN A 161 3.31 -7.48 19.96
CA ASN A 161 4.24 -8.24 20.78
C ASN A 161 4.93 -9.35 19.96
N LYS A 162 4.15 -10.03 19.09
CA LYS A 162 4.70 -11.08 18.20
C LYS A 162 5.66 -10.49 17.16
N VAL A 163 5.39 -9.29 16.65
CA VAL A 163 6.33 -8.59 15.75
C VAL A 163 7.67 -8.35 16.44
N TYR A 164 7.66 -7.84 17.67
CA TYR A 164 8.91 -7.60 18.41
C TYR A 164 9.62 -8.91 18.82
N GLU A 165 8.89 -9.95 19.22
CA GLU A 165 9.45 -11.28 19.51
C GLU A 165 10.19 -11.83 18.29
N ILE A 166 9.57 -11.78 17.11
CA ILE A 166 10.17 -12.24 15.85
C ILE A 166 11.38 -11.38 15.48
N ALA A 167 11.30 -10.07 15.60
CA ALA A 167 12.40 -9.17 15.30
C ALA A 167 13.61 -9.44 16.21
N GLU A 168 13.38 -9.68 17.48
CA GLU A 168 14.44 -10.03 18.45
C GLU A 168 15.07 -11.39 18.14
N ASN A 169 14.26 -12.39 17.78
CA ASN A 169 14.75 -13.69 17.34
C ASN A 169 15.65 -13.58 16.10
N ILE A 170 15.24 -12.76 15.12
CA ILE A 170 16.05 -12.51 13.91
C ILE A 170 17.32 -11.74 14.28
N ARG A 171 17.24 -10.78 15.19
CA ARG A 171 18.40 -10.04 15.66
C ARG A 171 19.47 -10.96 16.24
N THR A 172 19.06 -11.93 17.03
CA THR A 172 19.96 -12.88 17.70
C THR A 172 20.63 -13.86 16.74
N HIS A 173 19.89 -14.28 15.68
CA HIS A 173 20.33 -15.41 14.83
C HIS A 173 20.71 -15.00 13.40
N LYS A 174 20.29 -13.82 12.94
CA LYS A 174 20.38 -13.43 11.51
C LYS A 174 20.82 -11.96 11.29
N GLY A 175 21.35 -11.29 12.31
CA GLY A 175 21.91 -9.94 12.18
C GLY A 175 20.91 -8.79 12.28
N GLY A 176 19.61 -9.06 12.43
CA GLY A 176 18.60 -8.04 12.68
C GLY A 176 17.50 -7.93 11.62
N ALA A 177 16.45 -7.22 11.99
CA ALA A 177 15.32 -6.92 11.13
C ALA A 177 14.85 -5.47 11.32
N ALA A 178 14.37 -4.86 10.26
CA ALA A 178 13.59 -3.63 10.35
C ALA A 178 12.15 -3.97 10.78
N VAL A 179 11.52 -3.05 11.52
CA VAL A 179 10.14 -3.24 12.02
C VAL A 179 9.23 -2.19 11.42
N VAL A 180 8.11 -2.63 10.82
CA VAL A 180 7.10 -1.74 10.24
C VAL A 180 5.72 -2.04 10.79
N LEU A 181 5.19 -1.11 11.58
CA LEU A 181 3.87 -1.18 12.21
C LEU A 181 3.02 0.01 11.75
N GLY A 182 1.70 -0.18 11.72
CA GLY A 182 0.74 0.88 11.46
C GLY A 182 0.80 2.03 12.48
N SER A 183 1.09 1.70 13.74
CA SER A 183 1.18 2.65 14.86
C SER A 183 2.47 3.48 14.92
N LEU A 184 3.50 3.15 14.11
CA LEU A 184 4.74 3.91 14.09
C LEU A 184 4.52 5.31 13.48
N SER A 185 5.21 6.31 14.07
CA SER A 185 5.26 7.63 13.46
C SER A 185 5.85 7.56 12.04
N PRO A 186 5.49 8.46 11.14
CA PRO A 186 6.06 8.48 9.78
C PRO A 186 7.58 8.53 9.78
N ARG A 187 8.18 9.34 10.67
CA ARG A 187 9.64 9.46 10.80
C ARG A 187 10.30 8.14 11.21
N THR A 188 9.76 7.46 12.22
CA THR A 188 10.28 6.16 12.68
C THR A 188 10.13 5.11 11.61
N ARG A 189 8.97 5.07 10.92
CA ARG A 189 8.70 4.13 9.83
C ARG A 189 9.68 4.34 8.67
N ASN A 190 9.94 5.60 8.27
CA ASN A 190 10.92 5.90 7.23
C ASN A 190 12.31 5.42 7.62
N ALA A 191 12.76 5.66 8.86
CA ALA A 191 14.05 5.19 9.35
C ALA A 191 14.17 3.66 9.28
N GLN A 192 13.10 2.92 9.61
CA GLN A 192 13.07 1.45 9.46
C GLN A 192 13.12 1.00 8.00
N VAL A 193 12.37 1.66 7.13
CA VAL A 193 12.41 1.43 5.68
C VAL A 193 13.81 1.68 5.13
N ASP A 194 14.45 2.79 5.50
CA ASP A 194 15.80 3.15 5.05
C ASP A 194 16.85 2.12 5.51
N ILE A 195 16.76 1.61 6.74
CA ILE A 195 17.63 0.54 7.25
C ILE A 195 17.52 -0.71 6.38
N TYR A 196 16.29 -1.08 6.00
CA TYR A 196 16.03 -2.24 5.15
C TYR A 196 16.47 -1.99 3.71
N GLU A 197 16.07 -0.88 3.08
CA GLU A 197 16.41 -0.59 1.67
C GLU A 197 17.92 -0.44 1.46
N ASN A 198 18.62 0.20 2.41
CA ASN A 198 20.08 0.35 2.39
C ASN A 198 20.84 -0.92 2.79
N LYS A 199 20.16 -2.07 2.90
CA LYS A 199 20.74 -3.38 3.22
C LYS A 199 21.53 -3.44 4.52
N LYS A 200 21.20 -2.58 5.50
CA LYS A 200 21.76 -2.66 6.85
C LYS A 200 21.19 -3.86 7.61
N VAL A 201 20.01 -4.30 7.25
CA VAL A 201 19.37 -5.55 7.68
C VAL A 201 18.74 -6.25 6.48
N ASP A 202 18.68 -7.58 6.53
CA ASP A 202 18.15 -8.40 5.42
C ASP A 202 16.68 -8.78 5.59
N TYR A 203 16.13 -8.58 6.77
CA TYR A 203 14.77 -8.99 7.10
C TYR A 203 13.92 -7.81 7.50
N LEU A 204 12.62 -7.95 7.24
CA LEU A 204 11.59 -7.01 7.66
C LEU A 204 10.54 -7.77 8.48
N VAL A 205 10.14 -7.27 9.63
CA VAL A 205 9.00 -7.78 10.38
C VAL A 205 7.92 -6.71 10.39
N ALA A 206 6.72 -7.05 9.98
CA ALA A 206 5.66 -6.06 9.78
C ALA A 206 4.27 -6.60 10.11
N THR A 207 3.34 -5.67 10.32
CA THR A 207 1.90 -5.95 10.27
C THR A 207 1.38 -5.81 8.84
N ASP A 208 0.07 -5.86 8.65
CA ASP A 208 -0.63 -5.54 7.39
C ASP A 208 -0.33 -4.13 6.86
N ALA A 209 0.24 -3.25 7.68
CA ALA A 209 0.74 -1.93 7.25
C ALA A 209 1.69 -2.01 6.04
N ILE A 210 2.39 -3.12 5.84
CA ILE A 210 3.22 -3.37 4.65
C ILE A 210 2.39 -3.44 3.37
N GLY A 211 1.15 -3.93 3.46
CA GLY A 211 0.20 -4.01 2.35
C GLY A 211 -0.18 -2.65 1.77
N MET A 212 -0.01 -1.58 2.53
CA MET A 212 -0.42 -0.23 2.15
C MET A 212 0.77 0.59 1.63
N GLY A 213 1.07 0.45 0.35
CA GLY A 213 1.81 1.45 -0.43
C GLY A 213 3.31 1.66 -0.13
N LEU A 214 3.93 0.92 0.78
CA LEU A 214 5.37 1.00 0.99
C LEU A 214 6.12 0.42 -0.22
N ASN A 215 7.06 1.20 -0.76
CA ASN A 215 7.88 0.78 -1.88
C ASN A 215 9.14 0.07 -1.36
N LEU A 216 9.01 -1.22 -1.05
CA LEU A 216 10.05 -2.05 -0.46
C LEU A 216 10.52 -3.12 -1.45
N ASN A 217 11.83 -3.38 -1.45
CA ASN A 217 12.42 -4.44 -2.27
C ASN A 217 12.36 -5.79 -1.52
N ILE A 218 11.20 -6.43 -1.55
CA ILE A 218 10.91 -7.70 -0.90
C ILE A 218 10.88 -8.80 -1.94
N ASN A 219 11.58 -9.91 -1.69
CA ASN A 219 11.56 -11.08 -2.57
C ASN A 219 10.56 -12.14 -2.07
N HIS A 220 10.36 -12.22 -0.77
CA HIS A 220 9.52 -13.22 -0.15
C HIS A 220 8.68 -12.63 1.00
N VAL A 221 7.41 -13.04 1.08
CA VAL A 221 6.51 -12.71 2.21
C VAL A 221 6.14 -13.98 2.94
N CYS A 222 6.38 -14.03 4.25
CA CYS A 222 6.04 -15.17 5.11
C CYS A 222 5.02 -14.75 6.18
N PHE A 223 3.85 -15.37 6.18
CA PHE A 223 2.83 -15.14 7.21
C PHE A 223 3.07 -16.02 8.42
N THR A 224 3.10 -15.43 9.62
CA THR A 224 3.18 -16.17 10.89
C THR A 224 1.82 -16.36 11.54
N ALA A 225 0.78 -15.73 11.01
CA ALA A 225 -0.62 -15.94 11.36
C ALA A 225 -1.48 -15.63 10.12
N LEU A 226 -2.62 -16.28 10.00
CA LEU A 226 -3.66 -16.05 8.99
C LEU A 226 -4.92 -15.46 9.60
N GLU A 227 -4.85 -15.07 10.87
CA GLU A 227 -5.90 -14.41 11.62
C GLU A 227 -5.43 -13.04 12.10
N LYS A 228 -6.36 -12.10 12.22
CA LYS A 228 -6.10 -10.78 12.79
C LYS A 228 -7.28 -10.33 13.67
N PHE A 229 -6.98 -9.49 14.64
CA PHE A 229 -7.99 -8.75 15.38
C PHE A 229 -8.43 -7.53 14.55
N ASP A 230 -9.74 -7.39 14.30
CA ASP A 230 -10.29 -6.34 13.45
C ASP A 230 -10.84 -5.13 14.25
N GLY A 231 -10.54 -5.07 15.54
CA GLY A 231 -11.04 -4.07 16.46
C GLY A 231 -12.20 -4.58 17.34
N ARG A 232 -12.83 -5.72 16.98
CA ARG A 232 -13.96 -6.31 17.71
C ARG A 232 -13.73 -7.79 18.05
N TYR A 233 -13.26 -8.57 17.07
CA TYR A 233 -13.01 -10.02 17.24
C TYR A 233 -11.83 -10.47 16.36
N ASN A 234 -11.29 -11.62 16.71
CA ASN A 234 -10.32 -12.30 15.85
C ASN A 234 -11.05 -12.95 14.68
N ARG A 235 -10.55 -12.72 13.47
CA ARG A 235 -11.07 -13.32 12.26
C ARG A 235 -9.96 -13.73 11.31
N ASN A 236 -10.27 -14.68 10.44
CA ASN A 236 -9.39 -15.05 9.34
C ASN A 236 -9.19 -13.88 8.36
N LEU A 237 -8.02 -13.81 7.77
CA LEU A 237 -7.73 -12.91 6.67
C LEU A 237 -8.53 -13.33 5.43
N ASN A 238 -9.09 -12.36 4.74
CA ASN A 238 -9.70 -12.58 3.44
C ASN A 238 -8.62 -12.81 2.36
N PRO A 239 -8.91 -13.57 1.28
CA PRO A 239 -7.97 -13.77 0.17
C PRO A 239 -7.41 -12.47 -0.40
N SER A 240 -8.22 -11.41 -0.48
CA SER A 240 -7.79 -10.08 -0.92
C SER A 240 -6.78 -9.42 0.02
N GLU A 241 -6.93 -9.59 1.34
CA GLU A 241 -5.97 -9.09 2.34
C GLU A 241 -4.64 -9.82 2.23
N ILE A 242 -4.69 -11.16 2.16
CA ILE A 242 -3.49 -11.98 1.96
C ILE A 242 -2.80 -11.60 0.66
N GLY A 243 -3.55 -11.48 -0.44
CA GLY A 243 -3.02 -11.11 -1.74
C GLY A 243 -2.45 -9.68 -1.79
N GLN A 244 -3.01 -8.74 -1.06
CA GLN A 244 -2.48 -7.38 -0.95
C GLN A 244 -1.13 -7.36 -0.23
N ILE A 245 -0.98 -8.16 0.83
CA ILE A 245 0.26 -8.29 1.60
C ILE A 245 1.28 -9.12 0.82
N ALA A 246 0.92 -10.33 0.38
CA ALA A 246 1.79 -11.22 -0.40
C ALA A 246 2.27 -10.55 -1.69
N GLY A 247 1.39 -9.76 -2.31
CA GLY A 247 1.68 -9.00 -3.51
C GLY A 247 2.77 -7.93 -3.34
N ARG A 248 3.27 -7.68 -2.13
CA ARG A 248 4.47 -6.86 -1.92
C ARG A 248 5.77 -7.59 -2.23
N ALA A 249 5.74 -8.93 -2.29
CA ALA A 249 6.87 -9.70 -2.80
C ALA A 249 6.99 -9.52 -4.32
N GLY A 250 8.22 -9.32 -4.80
CA GLY A 250 8.54 -9.04 -6.20
C GLY A 250 8.37 -7.56 -6.56
N ARG A 251 9.36 -7.04 -7.27
CA ARG A 251 9.39 -5.64 -7.70
C ARG A 251 9.73 -5.55 -9.19
N PHE A 252 8.99 -4.72 -9.95
CA PHE A 252 9.09 -4.67 -11.40
C PHE A 252 9.00 -6.07 -12.01
N GLN A 253 10.02 -6.51 -12.73
CA GLN A 253 10.10 -7.82 -13.37
C GLN A 253 10.60 -8.94 -12.45
N ASN A 254 11.03 -8.63 -11.22
CA ASN A 254 11.46 -9.66 -10.27
C ASN A 254 10.26 -10.39 -9.69
N ASN A 255 10.19 -11.70 -9.88
CA ASN A 255 9.15 -12.54 -9.33
C ASN A 255 9.18 -12.53 -7.81
N GLY A 256 7.99 -12.54 -7.20
CA GLY A 256 7.81 -12.64 -5.78
C GLY A 256 7.34 -14.02 -5.35
N THR A 257 7.64 -14.38 -4.11
CA THR A 257 7.12 -15.60 -3.52
C THR A 257 6.46 -15.32 -2.17
N PHE A 258 5.53 -16.19 -1.76
CA PHE A 258 4.95 -16.12 -0.43
C PHE A 258 4.80 -17.51 0.19
N SER A 259 4.75 -17.54 1.50
CA SER A 259 4.58 -18.73 2.30
C SER A 259 3.89 -18.39 3.63
N TYR A 260 3.64 -19.41 4.43
CA TYR A 260 3.24 -19.26 5.82
C TYR A 260 4.06 -20.19 6.72
N THR A 261 4.15 -19.91 8.02
CA THR A 261 4.75 -20.82 9.00
C THR A 261 3.77 -21.92 9.37
N LYS A 262 4.26 -23.05 9.87
CA LYS A 262 3.39 -24.16 10.28
C LYS A 262 2.37 -23.74 11.35
N GLU A 263 2.75 -22.82 12.22
CA GLU A 263 1.92 -22.30 13.30
C GLU A 263 0.82 -21.32 12.80
N ALA A 264 0.98 -20.78 11.60
CA ALA A 264 0.01 -19.83 11.03
C ALA A 264 -1.33 -20.46 10.64
N GLY A 265 -1.40 -21.77 10.56
CA GLY A 265 -2.58 -22.49 10.08
C GLY A 265 -2.38 -23.04 8.67
N PHE A 266 -3.46 -23.11 7.90
CA PHE A 266 -3.48 -23.72 6.57
C PHE A 266 -4.20 -22.80 5.59
N LEU A 267 -3.60 -22.59 4.43
CA LEU A 267 -4.25 -21.98 3.26
C LEU A 267 -4.66 -23.09 2.30
N ASP A 268 -5.93 -23.13 1.95
CA ASP A 268 -6.43 -24.08 0.98
C ASP A 268 -5.88 -23.79 -0.44
N PRO A 269 -5.76 -24.80 -1.31
CA PRO A 269 -5.20 -24.65 -2.65
C PRO A 269 -6.00 -23.68 -3.55
N ILE A 270 -7.29 -23.51 -3.34
CA ILE A 270 -8.14 -22.60 -4.11
C ILE A 270 -7.76 -21.16 -3.75
N THR A 271 -7.67 -20.85 -2.47
CA THR A 271 -7.20 -19.56 -1.97
C THR A 271 -5.79 -19.24 -2.47
N ILE A 272 -4.86 -20.22 -2.43
CA ILE A 272 -3.50 -20.02 -2.96
C ILE A 272 -3.55 -19.63 -4.44
N LYS A 273 -4.26 -20.36 -5.28
CA LYS A 273 -4.42 -20.05 -6.70
C LYS A 273 -5.08 -18.69 -6.95
N SER A 274 -6.08 -18.34 -6.14
CA SER A 274 -6.72 -17.03 -6.19
C SER A 274 -5.71 -15.90 -5.94
N ILE A 275 -4.82 -16.07 -4.96
CA ILE A 275 -3.77 -15.11 -4.63
C ILE A 275 -2.73 -15.03 -5.74
N GLU A 276 -2.26 -16.16 -6.27
CA GLU A 276 -1.29 -16.21 -7.36
C GLU A 276 -1.83 -15.51 -8.63
N ASN A 277 -3.08 -15.72 -8.95
CA ASN A 277 -3.76 -15.15 -10.12
C ASN A 277 -4.36 -13.75 -9.86
N HIS A 278 -4.25 -13.22 -8.64
CA HIS A 278 -4.88 -11.95 -8.23
C HIS A 278 -6.38 -11.88 -8.50
N ASN A 279 -7.06 -13.00 -8.40
CA ASN A 279 -8.51 -13.12 -8.53
C ASN A 279 -9.13 -13.38 -7.16
N TYR A 280 -9.86 -12.39 -6.61
CA TYR A 280 -10.38 -12.39 -5.24
C TYR A 280 -11.91 -12.31 -5.21
N ASP A 281 -12.56 -12.91 -6.17
CA ASP A 281 -14.03 -12.96 -6.25
C ASP A 281 -14.65 -13.88 -5.18
#